data_74957277c216802ca8e925caf460202e
#
_entry.id   74957277c216802ca8e925caf460202e
#
_cell.length_a   1.000
_cell.length_b   1.000
_cell.length_c   1.000
_cell.angle_alpha   90.00
_cell.angle_beta   90.00
_cell.angle_gamma   90.00
#
_symmetry.space_group_name_H-M   'P 1'
#
loop_
_entity.id
_entity.type
_entity.pdbx_description
1 polymer ?
#
loop_
_entity_poly.entity_id
_entity_poly.type
_entity_poly.pdbx_seq_one_letter_code
_entity_poly.pdbx_strand_id
1 'polypeptide(L)'
;MTRSRAKCAFAAIALALAAEPAAAQAPAFTPRDESPEDYPAAEGREQTFYACTPCHGFKIVAQQGQTRERWNDTLDWMTQRHAMPRPSDNDRKVLLDYLAAAFPARAPRGWQNPFQK
;
A
#
# COMPACT_ATOMS: atom_id res chain seq x y z
N MET A 1 13.43 51.62 -70.22
CA MET A 1 13.06 51.87 -68.84
C MET A 1 12.23 50.67 -68.33
N THR A 2 12.82 49.67 -67.75
CA THR A 2 12.11 48.51 -67.17
C THR A 2 12.70 48.19 -65.81
N ARG A 3 11.93 48.51 -64.78
CA ARG A 3 12.30 48.30 -63.39
C ARG A 3 12.10 46.83 -63.05
N SER A 4 13.22 46.14 -62.80
CA SER A 4 13.23 44.80 -62.25
C SER A 4 12.86 44.87 -60.76
N ARG A 5 11.75 44.23 -60.37
CA ARG A 5 11.33 44.10 -59.02
C ARG A 5 11.88 42.75 -58.42
N ALA A 6 12.96 42.86 -57.63
CA ALA A 6 13.46 41.75 -56.87
C ALA A 6 12.42 41.36 -55.80
N LYS A 7 11.92 40.16 -55.89
CA LYS A 7 11.05 39.56 -54.83
C LYS A 7 11.94 38.85 -53.80
N CYS A 8 12.14 39.45 -52.64
CA CYS A 8 12.73 38.79 -51.49
C CYS A 8 11.71 37.80 -50.92
N ALA A 9 11.96 36.53 -51.13
CA ALA A 9 11.22 35.47 -50.44
C ALA A 9 11.81 35.24 -49.07
N PHE A 10 11.11 35.69 -48.03
CA PHE A 10 11.42 35.32 -46.63
C PHE A 10 10.90 33.94 -46.38
N ALA A 11 11.83 32.96 -46.33
CA ALA A 11 11.52 31.62 -45.84
C ALA A 11 11.50 31.65 -44.29
N ALA A 12 10.31 31.66 -43.72
CA ALA A 12 10.13 31.50 -42.28
C ALA A 12 10.28 30.01 -41.92
N ILE A 13 11.42 29.66 -41.35
CA ILE A 13 11.63 28.33 -40.79
C ILE A 13 10.93 28.32 -39.41
N ALA A 14 9.76 27.68 -39.35
CA ALA A 14 9.08 27.41 -38.11
C ALA A 14 9.73 26.20 -37.45
N LEU A 15 10.58 26.46 -36.44
CA LEU A 15 11.14 25.43 -35.60
C LEU A 15 10.09 24.99 -34.58
N ALA A 16 9.35 23.92 -34.89
CA ALA A 16 8.42 23.33 -33.97
C ALA A 16 9.21 22.57 -32.88
N LEU A 17 9.36 23.18 -31.70
CA LEU A 17 9.81 22.44 -30.49
C LEU A 17 8.69 21.49 -30.12
N ALA A 18 8.83 20.22 -30.45
CA ALA A 18 8.04 19.15 -29.87
C ALA A 18 8.52 18.95 -28.43
N ALA A 19 7.83 19.59 -27.46
CA ALA A 19 7.98 19.28 -26.06
C ALA A 19 7.25 17.95 -25.81
N GLU A 20 7.99 16.86 -25.78
CA GLU A 20 7.45 15.59 -25.31
C GLU A 20 7.14 15.73 -23.82
N PRO A 21 5.91 15.43 -23.36
CA PRO A 21 5.64 15.36 -21.94
C PRO A 21 6.45 14.18 -21.38
N ALA A 22 7.48 14.46 -20.62
CA ALA A 22 8.13 13.47 -19.78
C ALA A 22 7.09 12.95 -18.79
N ALA A 23 6.41 11.87 -19.16
CA ALA A 23 5.57 11.13 -18.22
C ALA A 23 6.51 10.64 -17.10
N ALA A 24 6.47 11.31 -15.95
CA ALA A 24 7.11 10.85 -14.75
C ALA A 24 6.46 9.51 -14.39
N GLN A 25 7.07 8.41 -14.84
CA GLN A 25 6.69 7.07 -14.44
C GLN A 25 7.11 6.95 -12.97
N ALA A 26 6.13 7.10 -12.07
CA ALA A 26 6.32 6.66 -10.70
C ALA A 26 6.79 5.20 -10.75
N PRO A 27 7.83 4.81 -9.98
CA PRO A 27 8.28 3.43 -9.95
C PRO A 27 7.06 2.57 -9.66
N ALA A 28 6.76 1.64 -10.56
CA ALA A 28 5.68 0.70 -10.35
C ALA A 28 5.96 -0.01 -9.02
N PHE A 29 5.08 0.21 -8.03
CA PHE A 29 5.13 -0.55 -6.80
C PHE A 29 4.90 -2.01 -7.19
N THR A 30 5.96 -2.79 -7.20
CA THR A 30 5.85 -4.23 -7.32
C THR A 30 5.56 -4.75 -5.92
N PRO A 31 4.33 -5.22 -5.65
CA PRO A 31 4.06 -5.89 -4.38
C PRO A 31 5.09 -7.01 -4.25
N ARG A 32 5.79 -7.08 -3.12
CA ARG A 32 6.59 -8.25 -2.83
C ARG A 32 5.60 -9.40 -2.73
N ASP A 33 5.87 -10.49 -3.42
CA ASP A 33 5.08 -11.72 -3.30
C ASP A 33 5.22 -12.20 -1.86
N GLU A 34 4.19 -11.93 -1.06
CA GLU A 34 4.08 -12.42 0.32
C GLU A 34 3.34 -13.74 0.30
N SER A 35 3.78 -14.67 1.10
CA SER A 35 3.12 -15.96 1.28
C SER A 35 2.76 -16.18 2.75
N PRO A 36 1.77 -17.04 3.06
CA PRO A 36 1.44 -17.36 4.45
C PRO A 36 2.65 -17.88 5.25
N GLU A 37 3.60 -18.55 4.58
CA GLU A 37 4.80 -19.14 5.18
C GLU A 37 5.79 -18.10 5.69
N ASP A 38 5.70 -16.85 5.23
CA ASP A 38 6.51 -15.74 5.72
C ASP A 38 6.14 -15.30 7.15
N TYR A 39 5.03 -15.85 7.69
CA TYR A 39 4.44 -15.45 8.97
C TYR A 39 4.38 -16.62 9.96
N PRO A 40 4.24 -16.33 11.27
CA PRO A 40 4.27 -17.37 12.30
C PRO A 40 3.33 -18.52 12.02
N ALA A 41 3.85 -19.76 12.13
CA ALA A 41 3.07 -20.97 11.95
C ALA A 41 2.13 -21.18 13.14
N ALA A 42 0.83 -21.10 12.89
CA ALA A 42 -0.22 -21.40 13.87
C ALA A 42 -1.53 -21.71 13.12
N GLU A 43 -2.50 -22.26 13.82
CA GLU A 43 -3.84 -22.48 13.28
C GLU A 43 -4.46 -21.17 12.81
N GLY A 44 -5.11 -21.17 11.64
CA GLY A 44 -5.74 -19.99 11.04
C GLY A 44 -4.79 -19.08 10.25
N ARG A 45 -3.49 -19.39 10.13
CA ARG A 45 -2.51 -18.58 9.39
C ARG A 45 -2.95 -18.31 7.96
N GLU A 46 -3.19 -19.33 7.17
CA GLU A 46 -3.58 -19.20 5.77
C GLU A 46 -4.91 -18.49 5.62
N GLN A 47 -5.90 -18.88 6.42
CA GLN A 47 -7.22 -18.25 6.39
C GLN A 47 -7.14 -16.76 6.69
N THR A 48 -6.35 -16.38 7.69
CA THR A 48 -6.15 -14.96 8.04
C THR A 48 -5.39 -14.22 6.95
N PHE A 49 -4.35 -14.83 6.39
CA PHE A 49 -3.58 -14.25 5.30
C PHE A 49 -4.49 -13.91 4.12
N TYR A 50 -5.26 -14.88 3.62
CA TYR A 50 -6.12 -14.67 2.47
C TYR A 50 -7.34 -13.79 2.76
N ALA A 51 -7.77 -13.66 3.99
CA ALA A 51 -8.82 -12.70 4.38
C ALA A 51 -8.33 -11.24 4.33
N CYS A 52 -7.04 -11.00 4.57
CA CYS A 52 -6.47 -9.66 4.67
C CYS A 52 -5.80 -9.15 3.38
N THR A 53 -5.27 -10.04 2.54
CA THR A 53 -4.44 -9.69 1.38
C THR A 53 -5.15 -9.21 0.12
N PRO A 54 -6.48 -9.32 -0.07
CA PRO A 54 -7.14 -8.79 -1.26
C PRO A 54 -7.00 -7.27 -1.44
N CYS A 55 -6.73 -6.53 -0.37
CA CYS A 55 -6.69 -5.06 -0.40
C CYS A 55 -5.30 -4.47 -0.12
N HIS A 56 -4.46 -5.16 0.65
CA HIS A 56 -3.12 -4.68 1.04
C HIS A 56 -2.20 -5.86 1.41
N GLY A 57 -0.89 -5.63 1.43
CA GLY A 57 0.07 -6.65 1.88
C GLY A 57 -0.11 -7.02 3.35
N PHE A 58 0.11 -8.28 3.70
CA PHE A 58 -0.05 -8.79 5.06
C PHE A 58 0.98 -8.21 6.04
N LYS A 59 2.10 -7.72 5.55
CA LYS A 59 3.11 -7.04 6.35
C LYS A 59 2.55 -5.87 7.16
N ILE A 60 1.55 -5.14 6.61
CA ILE A 60 0.88 -4.05 7.34
C ILE A 60 0.16 -4.59 8.58
N VAL A 61 -0.50 -5.75 8.46
CA VAL A 61 -1.16 -6.43 9.58
C VAL A 61 -0.12 -6.90 10.61
N ALA A 62 0.91 -7.60 10.16
CA ALA A 62 1.95 -8.17 11.00
C ALA A 62 2.72 -7.13 11.84
N GLN A 63 2.77 -5.89 11.38
CA GLN A 63 3.47 -4.80 12.07
C GLN A 63 2.65 -4.18 13.22
N GLN A 64 1.33 -4.43 13.29
CA GLN A 64 0.47 -3.75 14.27
C GLN A 64 0.70 -4.22 15.70
N GLY A 65 0.61 -5.50 15.98
CA GLY A 65 0.72 -6.06 17.33
C GLY A 65 -0.33 -5.48 18.29
N GLN A 66 -1.46 -6.19 18.46
CA GLN A 66 -2.60 -5.69 19.22
C GLN A 66 -3.13 -6.75 20.20
N THR A 67 -3.95 -6.32 21.18
CA THR A 67 -4.73 -7.27 22.00
C THR A 67 -5.84 -7.88 21.14
N ARG A 68 -6.42 -8.98 21.60
CA ARG A 68 -7.54 -9.64 20.92
C ARG A 68 -8.72 -8.67 20.70
N GLU A 69 -9.04 -7.86 21.69
CA GLU A 69 -10.12 -6.87 21.64
C GLU A 69 -9.84 -5.81 20.57
N ARG A 70 -8.61 -5.33 20.51
CA ARG A 70 -8.21 -4.34 19.48
C ARG A 70 -8.19 -4.94 18.09
N TRP A 71 -7.81 -6.22 17.94
CA TRP A 71 -7.96 -6.92 16.67
C TRP A 71 -9.42 -7.05 16.26
N ASN A 72 -10.32 -7.31 17.23
CA ASN A 72 -11.75 -7.34 16.95
C ASN A 72 -12.28 -5.98 16.47
N ASP A 73 -11.90 -4.88 17.13
CA ASP A 73 -12.23 -3.52 16.69
C ASP A 73 -11.70 -3.22 15.29
N THR A 74 -10.47 -3.72 14.98
CA THR A 74 -9.86 -3.58 13.67
C THR A 74 -10.65 -4.29 12.58
N LEU A 75 -11.13 -5.52 12.83
CA LEU A 75 -11.99 -6.24 11.88
C LEU A 75 -13.32 -5.50 11.64
N ASP A 76 -13.91 -4.93 12.69
CA ASP A 76 -15.11 -4.11 12.55
C ASP A 76 -14.85 -2.85 11.72
N TRP A 77 -13.72 -2.19 11.95
CA TRP A 77 -13.30 -1.03 11.18
C TRP A 77 -13.11 -1.36 9.69
N MET A 78 -12.40 -2.48 9.39
CA MET A 78 -12.18 -2.93 8.02
C MET A 78 -13.51 -3.26 7.32
N THR A 79 -14.43 -3.87 8.02
CA THR A 79 -15.77 -4.21 7.49
C THR A 79 -16.61 -2.97 7.24
N GLN A 80 -16.60 -2.00 8.16
CA GLN A 80 -17.47 -0.82 8.09
C GLN A 80 -16.93 0.29 7.17
N ARG A 81 -15.61 0.43 7.06
CA ARG A 81 -14.96 1.55 6.39
C ARG A 81 -14.16 1.19 5.15
N HIS A 82 -13.75 -0.07 5.03
CA HIS A 82 -12.84 -0.50 3.96
C HIS A 82 -13.42 -1.64 3.11
N ALA A 83 -14.72 -1.83 3.16
CA ALA A 83 -15.44 -2.82 2.36
C ALA A 83 -14.94 -4.26 2.49
N MET A 84 -14.28 -4.60 3.60
CA MET A 84 -13.95 -5.99 3.90
C MET A 84 -15.24 -6.81 4.04
N PRO A 85 -15.40 -7.94 3.36
CA PRO A 85 -16.53 -8.83 3.57
C PRO A 85 -16.63 -9.20 5.05
N ARG A 86 -17.84 -9.15 5.62
CA ARG A 86 -18.04 -9.55 7.02
C ARG A 86 -17.74 -11.04 7.19
N PRO A 87 -16.75 -11.42 7.99
CA PRO A 87 -16.48 -12.82 8.27
C PRO A 87 -17.68 -13.45 9.02
N SER A 88 -17.90 -14.74 8.81
CA SER A 88 -18.82 -15.52 9.67
C SER A 88 -18.28 -15.52 11.11
N ASP A 89 -19.12 -15.85 12.09
CA ASP A 89 -18.69 -15.90 13.50
C ASP A 89 -17.55 -16.89 13.71
N ASN A 90 -17.58 -18.03 13.00
CA ASN A 90 -16.52 -19.03 13.07
C ASN A 90 -15.22 -18.51 12.43
N ASP A 91 -15.30 -17.92 11.24
CA ASP A 91 -14.11 -17.35 10.59
C ASP A 91 -13.53 -16.24 11.43
N ARG A 92 -14.38 -15.35 11.96
CA ARG A 92 -13.97 -14.26 12.84
C ARG A 92 -13.19 -14.78 14.06
N LYS A 93 -13.67 -15.87 14.66
CA LYS A 93 -12.96 -16.49 15.76
C LYS A 93 -11.58 -16.97 15.35
N VAL A 94 -11.46 -17.66 14.22
CA VAL A 94 -10.17 -18.17 13.71
C VAL A 94 -9.20 -17.02 13.42
N LEU A 95 -9.67 -15.96 12.75
CA LEU A 95 -8.85 -14.78 12.47
C LEU A 95 -8.34 -14.15 13.77
N LEU A 96 -9.20 -13.96 14.76
CA LEU A 96 -8.85 -13.35 16.03
C LEU A 96 -7.89 -14.21 16.85
N ASP A 97 -8.09 -15.53 16.85
CA ASP A 97 -7.21 -16.47 17.55
C ASP A 97 -5.80 -16.41 16.95
N TYR A 98 -5.68 -16.43 15.63
CA TYR A 98 -4.40 -16.32 14.97
C TYR A 98 -3.75 -14.95 15.20
N LEU A 99 -4.47 -13.85 14.95
CA LEU A 99 -3.92 -12.50 15.08
C LEU A 99 -3.43 -12.19 16.50
N ALA A 100 -4.19 -12.59 17.51
CA ALA A 100 -3.81 -12.36 18.90
C ALA A 100 -2.61 -13.22 19.34
N ALA A 101 -2.48 -14.43 18.80
CA ALA A 101 -1.36 -15.32 19.10
C ALA A 101 -0.09 -14.95 18.34
N ALA A 102 -0.19 -14.69 17.03
CA ALA A 102 0.94 -14.41 16.17
C ALA A 102 1.47 -12.96 16.29
N PHE A 103 0.57 -12.01 16.54
CA PHE A 103 0.88 -10.58 16.62
C PHE A 103 0.28 -9.94 17.88
N PRO A 104 0.72 -10.34 19.08
CA PRO A 104 0.22 -9.81 20.34
C PRO A 104 0.60 -8.34 20.52
N ALA A 105 -0.12 -7.66 21.39
CA ALA A 105 0.20 -6.30 21.79
C ALA A 105 1.64 -6.25 22.35
N ARG A 106 2.41 -5.30 21.82
CA ARG A 106 3.75 -5.02 22.30
C ARG A 106 3.64 -4.16 23.56
N ALA A 107 4.43 -4.48 24.59
CA ALA A 107 4.57 -3.59 25.72
C ALA A 107 4.96 -2.19 25.24
N PRO A 108 4.36 -1.11 25.77
CA PRO A 108 4.80 0.24 25.45
C PRO A 108 6.31 0.30 25.75
N ARG A 109 7.11 0.61 24.73
CA ARG A 109 8.48 1.02 25.00
C ARG A 109 8.35 2.32 25.77
N GLY A 110 8.70 2.32 27.08
CA GLY A 110 8.77 3.55 27.85
C GLY A 110 9.55 4.57 27.05
N TRP A 111 9.01 5.78 26.95
CA TRP A 111 9.72 6.87 26.30
C TRP A 111 11.05 7.06 27.03
N GLN A 112 12.15 6.82 26.34
CA GLN A 112 13.49 7.08 26.85
C GLN A 112 13.93 8.40 26.23
N ASN A 113 14.22 9.39 27.08
CA ASN A 113 14.73 10.66 26.60
C ASN A 113 16.10 10.43 25.92
N PRO A 114 16.23 10.65 24.60
CA PRO A 114 17.48 10.39 23.88
C PRO A 114 18.61 11.35 24.27
N PHE A 115 18.30 12.41 25.04
CA PHE A 115 19.26 13.42 25.51
C PHE A 115 19.72 13.21 26.95
N GLN A 116 19.17 12.22 27.65
CA GLN A 116 19.65 11.79 28.96
C GLN A 116 20.61 10.62 28.78
N LYS A 117 21.90 10.89 28.95
CA LYS A 117 22.98 9.91 29.08
C LYS A 117 23.32 9.75 30.55
#